data_41deeb432e3cbe56fdebc2c70d691b49
#
_entry.id   41deeb432e3cbe56fdebc2c70d691b49
#
_cell.length_a   1.000
_cell.length_b   1.000
_cell.length_c   1.000
_cell.angle_alpha   90.00
_cell.angle_beta   90.00
_cell.angle_gamma   90.00
#
_symmetry.space_group_name_H-M   'P 1'
#
loop_
_entity.id
_entity.type
_entity.pdbx_description
1 polymer ?
#
loop_
_entity_poly.entity_id
_entity_poly.type
_entity_poly.pdbx_seq_one_letter_code
_entity_poly.pdbx_strand_id
1 'polypeptide(L)'
;MQHIEGFTADELKYAIKDNIKNEAAIKTDAYHSYKKLAKQMKNITYSYSEKGSAMDELHKQIMQFKNWLRGTHHQCSSRYLFAYTDEYVYRFNRRNMRRRLFNDVMVRLMHQIPHPYNYLKTLCVYST
;
A
#
# COMPACT_ATOMS: atom_id res chain seq x y z
N MET A 1 -2.95 -0.56 1.45
CA MET A 1 -2.19 0.45 0.67
C MET A 1 -3.20 1.32 -0.03
N GLN A 2 -2.90 2.59 -0.21
CA GLN A 2 -3.78 3.53 -0.93
C GLN A 2 -3.00 4.10 -2.10
N HIS A 3 -3.64 4.17 -3.26
CA HIS A 3 -3.10 4.88 -4.42
C HIS A 3 -3.31 6.38 -4.21
N ILE A 4 -2.28 7.18 -4.45
CA ILE A 4 -2.30 8.64 -4.42
C ILE A 4 -1.91 9.12 -5.81
N GLU A 5 -2.66 10.07 -6.37
CA GLU A 5 -2.41 10.58 -7.73
C GLU A 5 -1.18 11.48 -7.80
N GLY A 6 -0.87 12.17 -6.70
CA GLY A 6 0.26 13.07 -6.63
C GLY A 6 0.99 13.03 -5.28
N PHE A 7 2.08 13.78 -5.17
CA PHE A 7 2.92 13.88 -3.97
C PHE A 7 2.91 15.30 -3.39
N THR A 8 1.80 16.00 -3.54
CA THR A 8 1.63 17.33 -2.91
C THR A 8 1.43 17.18 -1.40
N ALA A 9 1.76 18.22 -0.64
CA ALA A 9 1.61 18.16 0.82
C ALA A 9 0.15 17.94 1.25
N ASP A 10 -0.80 18.49 0.50
CA ASP A 10 -2.23 18.38 0.83
C ASP A 10 -2.76 16.97 0.55
N GLU A 11 -2.44 16.37 -0.59
CA GLU A 11 -2.81 14.97 -0.90
C GLU A 11 -2.25 13.99 0.13
N LEU A 12 -0.96 14.15 0.47
CA LEU A 12 -0.34 13.34 1.52
C LEU A 12 -1.01 13.53 2.88
N LYS A 13 -1.43 14.77 3.21
CA LYS A 13 -2.16 15.06 4.45
C LYS A 13 -3.50 14.36 4.52
N TYR A 14 -4.27 14.35 3.40
CA TYR A 14 -5.53 13.62 3.32
C TYR A 14 -5.30 12.12 3.47
N ALA A 15 -4.38 11.55 2.72
CA ALA A 15 -4.05 10.13 2.81
C ALA A 15 -3.61 9.69 4.22
N ILE A 16 -2.84 10.51 4.92
CA ILE A 16 -2.44 10.26 6.30
C ILE A 16 -3.64 10.30 7.25
N LYS A 17 -4.48 11.32 7.16
CA LYS A 17 -5.64 11.47 8.04
C LYS A 17 -6.66 10.35 7.88
N ASP A 18 -6.87 9.86 6.66
CA ASP A 18 -7.84 8.80 6.39
C ASP A 18 -7.37 7.43 6.85
N ASN A 19 -6.05 7.18 6.88
CA ASN A 19 -5.52 5.83 7.10
C ASN A 19 -4.78 5.66 8.42
N ILE A 20 -4.37 6.75 9.07
CA ILE A 20 -3.51 6.71 10.25
C ILE A 20 -4.20 7.43 11.41
N LYS A 21 -4.21 6.79 12.57
CA LYS A 21 -4.73 7.40 13.80
C LYS A 21 -3.90 8.64 14.16
N ASN A 22 -4.57 9.69 14.65
CA ASN A 22 -3.93 10.97 14.97
C ASN A 22 -2.79 10.88 16.00
N GLU A 23 -2.81 9.85 16.85
CA GLU A 23 -1.79 9.61 17.89
C GLU A 23 -0.58 8.82 17.40
N ALA A 24 -0.63 8.27 16.18
CA ALA A 24 0.46 7.46 15.64
C ALA A 24 1.67 8.33 15.29
N ALA A 25 2.84 7.92 15.74
CA ALA A 25 4.11 8.52 15.32
C ALA A 25 4.44 8.09 13.89
N ILE A 26 4.61 9.04 12.99
CA ILE A 26 4.90 8.81 11.58
C ILE A 26 6.34 9.20 11.31
N LYS A 27 7.11 8.27 10.77
CA LYS A 27 8.48 8.52 10.32
C LYS A 27 8.53 8.53 8.79
N THR A 28 9.08 9.59 8.22
CA THR A 28 9.17 9.78 6.76
C THR A 28 10.61 10.06 6.33
N ASP A 29 10.86 10.00 5.03
CA ASP A 29 12.08 10.54 4.45
C ASP A 29 12.08 12.08 4.45
N ALA A 30 13.18 12.67 4.03
CA ALA A 30 13.35 14.13 3.98
C ALA A 30 12.82 14.75 2.67
N TYR A 31 11.86 14.10 1.98
CA TYR A 31 11.24 14.67 0.80
C TYR A 31 10.52 15.99 1.11
N HIS A 32 10.55 16.95 0.19
CA HIS A 32 10.11 18.33 0.46
C HIS A 32 8.66 18.42 0.95
N SER A 33 7.74 17.60 0.43
CA SER A 33 6.33 17.58 0.84
C SER A 33 6.17 17.12 2.30
N TYR A 34 6.94 16.14 2.74
CA TYR A 34 6.93 15.69 4.13
C TYR A 34 7.52 16.71 5.10
N LYS A 35 8.54 17.49 4.68
CA LYS A 35 9.05 18.62 5.47
C LYS A 35 8.00 19.70 5.72
N LYS A 36 7.15 19.98 4.69
CA LYS A 36 6.03 20.90 4.85
C LYS A 36 4.98 20.34 5.83
N LEU A 37 4.66 19.06 5.72
CA LEU A 37 3.71 18.38 6.62
C LEU A 37 4.21 18.31 8.06
N ALA A 38 5.49 18.04 8.31
CA ALA A 38 6.06 17.99 9.64
C ALA A 38 5.96 19.35 10.37
N LYS A 39 5.91 20.48 9.64
CA LYS A 39 5.64 21.80 10.23
C LYS A 39 4.18 21.96 10.67
N GLN A 40 3.24 21.24 10.03
CA GLN A 40 1.81 21.34 10.30
C GLN A 40 1.30 20.27 11.28
N MET A 41 1.97 19.12 11.36
CA MET A 41 1.55 17.97 12.15
C MET A 41 2.69 17.54 13.08
N LYS A 42 2.47 17.64 14.39
CA LYS A 42 3.49 17.34 15.42
C LYS A 42 3.90 15.87 15.51
N ASN A 43 3.09 14.98 14.99
CA ASN A 43 3.33 13.53 15.03
C ASN A 43 4.16 13.02 13.84
N ILE A 44 4.60 13.90 12.93
CA ILE A 44 5.43 13.54 11.77
C ILE A 44 6.88 13.93 12.07
N THR A 45 7.78 12.96 11.99
CA THR A 45 9.22 13.16 12.03
C THR A 45 9.83 12.74 10.72
N TYR A 46 10.78 13.51 10.21
CA TYR A 46 11.53 13.13 9.02
C TYR A 46 13.00 12.90 9.34
N SER A 47 13.61 11.96 8.65
CA SER A 47 15.04 11.67 8.79
C SER A 47 15.73 11.69 7.43
N TYR A 48 16.91 12.26 7.39
CA TYR A 48 17.79 12.13 6.24
C TYR A 48 18.35 10.70 6.22
N SER A 49 18.25 10.06 5.08
CA SER A 49 18.78 8.72 4.88
C SER A 49 19.95 8.80 3.91
N GLU A 50 21.15 8.56 4.40
CA GLU A 50 22.26 8.25 3.51
C GLU A 50 22.12 6.80 3.05
N LYS A 51 22.01 6.61 1.73
CA LYS A 51 21.88 5.28 1.09
C LYS A 51 20.71 4.41 1.59
N GLY A 52 19.61 5.01 2.07
CA GLY A 52 18.42 4.27 2.47
C GLY A 52 18.45 3.63 3.88
N SER A 53 19.48 3.86 4.67
CA SER A 53 19.67 3.22 5.99
C SER A 53 18.65 3.64 7.06
N ALA A 54 18.02 4.80 6.91
CA ALA A 54 17.12 5.34 7.94
C ALA A 54 15.75 4.62 8.02
N MET A 55 15.36 3.81 7.03
CA MET A 55 14.07 3.13 6.96
C MET A 55 14.20 1.68 6.45
N ASP A 56 15.09 0.92 7.01
CA ASP A 56 15.41 -0.46 6.60
C ASP A 56 14.16 -1.35 6.52
N GLU A 57 13.26 -1.26 7.50
CA GLU A 57 12.04 -2.07 7.52
C GLU A 57 11.10 -1.72 6.35
N LEU A 58 10.94 -0.44 6.04
CA LEU A 58 10.14 -0.01 4.89
C LEU A 58 10.78 -0.47 3.58
N HIS A 59 12.09 -0.33 3.43
CA HIS A 59 12.80 -0.79 2.24
C HIS A 59 12.72 -2.31 2.06
N LYS A 60 12.81 -3.08 3.13
CA LYS A 60 12.60 -4.54 3.12
C LYS A 60 11.19 -4.89 2.63
N GLN A 61 10.15 -4.19 3.13
CA GLN A 61 8.77 -4.42 2.71
C GLN A 61 8.56 -4.07 1.24
N ILE A 62 9.09 -2.95 0.77
CA ILE A 62 9.03 -2.57 -0.65
C ILE A 62 9.74 -3.61 -1.54
N MET A 63 10.90 -4.08 -1.11
CA MET A 63 11.66 -5.10 -1.84
C MET A 63 10.91 -6.44 -1.87
N GLN A 64 10.31 -6.86 -0.77
CA GLN A 64 9.49 -8.07 -0.71
C GLN A 64 8.28 -7.98 -1.65
N PHE A 65 7.58 -6.84 -1.67
CA PHE A 65 6.48 -6.60 -2.60
C PHE A 65 6.95 -6.69 -4.06
N LYS A 66 8.05 -6.01 -4.42
CA LYS A 66 8.61 -6.06 -5.77
C LYS A 66 9.03 -7.47 -6.19
N ASN A 67 9.64 -8.24 -5.29
CA ASN A 67 10.05 -9.61 -5.55
C ASN A 67 8.84 -10.54 -5.72
N TRP A 68 7.82 -10.39 -4.88
CA TRP A 68 6.56 -11.12 -5.02
C TRP A 68 5.88 -10.80 -6.35
N LEU A 69 5.81 -9.52 -6.71
CA LEU A 69 5.19 -9.08 -7.96
C LEU A 69 5.91 -9.69 -9.18
N ARG A 70 7.24 -9.65 -9.22
CA ARG A 70 8.04 -10.25 -10.29
C ARG A 70 7.94 -11.78 -10.34
N GLY A 71 7.86 -12.43 -9.18
CA GLY A 71 7.78 -13.89 -9.10
C GLY A 71 6.40 -14.45 -9.43
N THR A 72 5.33 -13.66 -9.22
CA THR A 72 3.96 -14.12 -9.44
C THR A 72 3.42 -13.65 -10.80
N HIS A 73 3.80 -12.46 -11.24
CA HIS A 73 3.29 -11.83 -12.46
C HIS A 73 4.44 -11.51 -13.41
N HIS A 74 4.49 -12.15 -14.57
CA HIS A 74 5.52 -11.88 -15.60
C HIS A 74 5.42 -10.48 -16.18
N GLN A 75 4.20 -9.99 -16.35
CA GLN A 75 3.91 -8.64 -16.83
C GLN A 75 2.89 -7.99 -15.91
N CYS A 76 3.25 -6.83 -15.37
CA CYS A 76 2.39 -6.02 -14.52
C CYS A 76 1.98 -4.77 -15.26
N SER A 77 0.68 -4.54 -15.38
CA SER A 77 0.16 -3.28 -15.89
C SER A 77 -0.03 -2.31 -14.72
N SER A 78 0.41 -1.07 -14.89
CA SER A 78 0.17 0.01 -13.92
C SER A 78 -1.33 0.21 -13.65
N ARG A 79 -2.16 -0.04 -14.66
CA ARG A 79 -3.62 0.02 -14.57
C ARG A 79 -4.22 -0.87 -13.48
N TYR A 80 -3.60 -2.02 -13.19
CA TYR A 80 -4.06 -2.98 -12.18
C TYR A 80 -3.21 -2.97 -10.90
N LEU A 81 -2.37 -1.95 -10.72
CA LEU A 81 -1.46 -1.88 -9.58
C LEU A 81 -2.19 -1.94 -8.24
N PHE A 82 -3.38 -1.32 -8.14
CA PHE A 82 -4.23 -1.38 -6.96
C PHE A 82 -4.62 -2.83 -6.60
N ALA A 83 -5.03 -3.64 -7.58
CA ALA A 83 -5.42 -5.04 -7.35
C ALA A 83 -4.23 -5.90 -6.90
N TYR A 84 -3.04 -5.69 -7.48
CA TYR A 84 -1.82 -6.37 -7.03
C TYR A 84 -1.43 -5.96 -5.61
N THR A 85 -1.56 -4.69 -5.26
CA THR A 85 -1.27 -4.22 -3.90
C THR A 85 -2.26 -4.77 -2.89
N ASP A 86 -3.54 -4.85 -3.22
CA ASP A 86 -4.57 -5.42 -2.35
C ASP A 86 -4.36 -6.91 -2.12
N GLU A 87 -4.03 -7.67 -3.17
CA GLU A 87 -3.69 -9.09 -3.03
C GLU A 87 -2.46 -9.29 -2.14
N TYR A 88 -1.41 -8.50 -2.35
CA TYR A 88 -0.21 -8.58 -1.52
C TYR A 88 -0.50 -8.28 -0.05
N VAL A 89 -1.22 -7.19 0.23
CA VAL A 89 -1.61 -6.80 1.59
C VAL A 89 -2.48 -7.87 2.24
N TYR A 90 -3.43 -8.44 1.51
CA TYR A 90 -4.25 -9.55 2.00
C TYR A 90 -3.39 -10.74 2.42
N ARG A 91 -2.47 -11.18 1.57
CA ARG A 91 -1.54 -12.30 1.84
C ARG A 91 -0.60 -11.97 3.00
N PHE A 92 -0.02 -10.78 3.00
CA PHE A 92 0.91 -10.33 4.03
C PHE A 92 0.27 -10.30 5.42
N ASN A 93 -0.93 -9.75 5.54
CA ASN A 93 -1.64 -9.68 6.82
C ASN A 93 -2.05 -11.07 7.36
N ARG A 94 -2.19 -12.06 6.48
CA ARG A 94 -2.59 -13.42 6.82
C ARG A 94 -1.47 -14.45 6.81
N ARG A 95 -0.21 -14.02 6.63
CA ARG A 95 0.95 -14.94 6.54
C ARG A 95 1.09 -15.90 7.73
N ASN A 96 0.58 -15.51 8.90
CA ASN A 96 0.64 -16.32 10.10
C ASN A 96 -0.53 -17.32 10.23
N MET A 97 -1.54 -17.25 9.36
CA MET A 97 -2.71 -18.14 9.42
C MET A 97 -2.40 -19.57 8.93
N ARG A 98 -1.30 -19.77 8.19
CA ARG A 98 -0.84 -21.09 7.71
C ARG A 98 -1.98 -21.92 7.09
N ARG A 99 -2.28 -23.11 7.67
CA ARG A 99 -3.32 -24.03 7.17
C ARG A 99 -4.73 -23.46 7.16
N ARG A 100 -5.02 -22.47 8.02
CA ARG A 100 -6.34 -21.82 8.07
C ARG A 100 -6.56 -20.86 6.90
N LEU A 101 -5.49 -20.43 6.22
CA LEU A 101 -5.59 -19.49 5.11
C LEU A 101 -6.47 -20.00 3.97
N PHE A 102 -6.31 -21.29 3.61
CA PHE A 102 -7.12 -21.91 2.55
C PHE A 102 -8.62 -21.87 2.89
N ASN A 103 -8.99 -22.28 4.09
CA ASN A 103 -10.38 -22.25 4.52
C ASN A 103 -10.94 -20.81 4.58
N ASP A 104 -10.18 -19.83 5.06
CA ASP A 104 -10.58 -18.42 5.08
C ASP A 104 -10.84 -17.91 3.65
N VAL A 105 -9.97 -18.24 2.70
CA VAL A 105 -10.15 -17.87 1.29
C VAL A 105 -11.40 -18.53 0.70
N MET A 106 -11.59 -19.83 0.94
CA MET A 106 -12.75 -20.56 0.40
C MET A 106 -14.07 -20.01 0.95
N VAL A 107 -14.17 -19.77 2.25
CA VAL A 107 -15.34 -19.18 2.86
C VAL A 107 -15.66 -17.81 2.24
N ARG A 108 -14.65 -16.97 2.07
CA ARG A 108 -14.82 -15.64 1.47
C ARG A 108 -15.25 -15.71 0.01
N LEU A 109 -14.68 -16.62 -0.78
CA LEU A 109 -15.07 -16.82 -2.18
C LEU A 109 -16.53 -17.25 -2.30
N MET A 110 -17.01 -18.13 -1.39
CA MET A 110 -18.41 -18.59 -1.40
C MET A 110 -19.41 -17.49 -1.05
N HIS A 111 -18.99 -16.49 -0.28
CA HIS A 111 -19.84 -15.37 0.14
C HIS A 111 -19.73 -14.13 -0.77
N GLN A 112 -18.78 -14.12 -1.71
CA GLN A 112 -18.61 -12.99 -2.62
C GLN A 112 -19.40 -13.16 -3.90
N ILE A 113 -19.92 -12.04 -4.41
CA ILE A 113 -20.54 -11.99 -5.74
C ILE A 113 -19.42 -12.16 -6.78
N PRO A 114 -19.62 -13.02 -7.79
CA PRO A 114 -18.63 -13.17 -8.86
C PRO A 114 -18.32 -11.84 -9.55
N HIS A 115 -17.05 -11.54 -9.72
CA HIS A 115 -16.58 -10.36 -10.45
C HIS A 115 -16.10 -10.78 -11.85
N PRO A 116 -16.95 -10.75 -12.88
CA PRO A 116 -16.54 -11.07 -14.24
C PRO A 116 -15.51 -10.06 -14.75
N TYR A 117 -14.70 -10.50 -15.72
CA TYR A 117 -13.60 -9.69 -16.25
C TYR A 117 -14.06 -8.30 -16.75
N ASN A 118 -15.26 -8.20 -17.32
CA ASN A 118 -15.80 -6.93 -17.78
C ASN A 118 -16.03 -5.94 -16.61
N TYR A 119 -16.42 -6.44 -15.45
CA TYR A 119 -16.56 -5.61 -14.24
C TYR A 119 -15.19 -5.08 -13.75
N LEU A 120 -14.16 -5.93 -13.79
CA LEU A 120 -12.80 -5.50 -13.45
C LEU A 120 -12.28 -4.44 -14.42
N LYS A 121 -12.63 -4.52 -15.69
CA LYS A 121 -12.29 -3.47 -16.67
C LYS A 121 -12.92 -2.12 -16.33
N THR A 122 -14.17 -2.09 -15.90
CA THR A 122 -14.86 -0.85 -15.53
C THR A 122 -14.27 -0.21 -14.28
N LEU A 123 -13.94 -1.00 -13.26
CA LEU A 123 -13.26 -0.49 -12.05
C LEU A 123 -11.94 0.23 -12.36
N CYS A 124 -11.20 -0.25 -13.36
CA CYS A 124 -9.94 0.36 -13.77
C CYS A 124 -10.09 1.69 -14.53
N VAL A 125 -11.29 2.01 -15.02
CA VAL A 125 -11.55 3.28 -15.73
C VAL A 125 -11.78 4.43 -14.75
N TYR A 126 -12.27 4.13 -13.55
CA TYR A 126 -12.56 5.14 -12.51
C TYR A 126 -11.38 5.42 -11.56
N SER A 127 -10.22 4.78 -11.75
CA SER A 127 -9.02 5.02 -10.94
C SER A 127 -7.90 5.77 -11.70
N THR A 128 -8.27 6.47 -12.78
CA THR A 128 -7.37 7.38 -13.52
C THR A 128 -7.74 8.83 -13.28
#